data_ebb71c9212ea093a576422dd0a6ccecf
#
_entry.id   ebb71c9212ea093a576422dd0a6ccecf
#
_cell.length_a   1.000
_cell.length_b   1.000
_cell.length_c   1.000
_cell.angle_alpha   90.00
_cell.angle_beta   90.00
_cell.angle_gamma   90.00
#
_symmetry.space_group_name_H-M   'P 1'
#
loop_
_entity.id
_entity.type
_entity.pdbx_description
1 polymer ?
#
loop_
_entity_poly.entity_id
_entity_poly.type
_entity_poly.pdbx_seq_one_letter_code
_entity_poly.pdbx_strand_id
1 'polypeptide(L)'
;MREIAKRIQEELIGRAAVNVEDLMILGKYLVPGDHLEIGTLFGGSAIFAALVKDSGTVTCVDPLDGYYMSVERKACAVDVSGSTPSLELLLKNASHFEVELNVVQALSHPWPLKDARFATVYIDGDHWDDGPANDWNNVKDCTSDYVIFHDYSFPAVKAVCHGAATDPEWEFIEQTGSSYVVGRR
;
A
#
# COMPACT_ATOMS: atom_id res chain seq x y z
N MET A 1 5.46 -3.13 -17.33
CA MET A 1 5.15 -2.36 -16.11
C MET A 1 4.65 -0.94 -16.41
N ARG A 2 5.45 -0.05 -17.03
CA ARG A 2 5.05 1.38 -17.22
C ARG A 2 3.73 1.56 -17.98
N GLU A 3 3.44 0.77 -19.00
CA GLU A 3 2.16 0.83 -19.72
C GLU A 3 0.98 0.35 -18.84
N ILE A 4 1.21 -0.65 -17.98
CA ILE A 4 0.21 -1.08 -16.99
C ILE A 4 -0.07 0.05 -15.98
N ALA A 5 0.99 0.70 -15.48
CA ALA A 5 0.85 1.82 -14.56
C ALA A 5 0.04 2.98 -15.17
N LYS A 6 0.29 3.34 -16.42
CA LYS A 6 -0.49 4.36 -17.14
C LYS A 6 -1.94 3.95 -17.32
N ARG A 7 -2.17 2.71 -17.74
CA ARG A 7 -3.52 2.17 -17.92
C ARG A 7 -4.33 2.28 -16.63
N ILE A 8 -3.73 1.97 -15.47
CA ILE A 8 -4.37 2.14 -14.16
C ILE A 8 -4.74 3.60 -13.90
N GLN A 9 -3.84 4.56 -14.20
CA GLN A 9 -4.14 5.98 -14.05
C GLN A 9 -5.32 6.45 -14.92
N GLU A 10 -5.51 5.84 -16.06
CA GLU A 10 -6.52 6.25 -17.05
C GLU A 10 -7.87 5.56 -16.86
N GLU A 11 -7.88 4.29 -16.45
CA GLU A 11 -9.07 3.44 -16.44
C GLU A 11 -9.66 3.16 -15.06
N LEU A 12 -8.89 3.40 -13.96
CA LEU A 12 -9.37 3.14 -12.62
C LEU A 12 -10.57 4.04 -12.28
N ILE A 13 -11.66 3.44 -11.81
CA ILE A 13 -12.80 4.20 -11.31
C ILE A 13 -12.45 4.76 -9.93
N GLY A 14 -12.44 6.07 -9.80
CA GLY A 14 -11.95 6.78 -8.63
C GLY A 14 -10.57 7.40 -8.91
N ARG A 15 -9.70 7.39 -7.91
CA ARG A 15 -8.35 7.96 -8.00
C ARG A 15 -7.29 6.91 -7.68
N ALA A 16 -6.29 6.79 -8.53
CA ALA A 16 -5.18 5.87 -8.27
C ALA A 16 -4.35 6.25 -7.03
N ALA A 17 -4.38 7.50 -6.59
CA ALA A 17 -3.67 8.07 -5.42
C ALA A 17 -2.13 7.90 -5.43
N VAL A 18 -1.61 7.01 -6.25
CA VAL A 18 -0.18 6.77 -6.52
C VAL A 18 0.14 7.17 -7.96
N ASN A 19 1.28 7.76 -8.21
CA ASN A 19 1.69 8.13 -9.58
C ASN A 19 2.43 6.97 -10.28
N VAL A 20 2.71 7.14 -11.58
CA VAL A 20 3.41 6.11 -12.38
C VAL A 20 4.78 5.76 -11.81
N GLU A 21 5.52 6.72 -11.29
CA GLU A 21 6.88 6.48 -10.77
C GLU A 21 6.84 5.68 -9.45
N ASP A 22 5.87 5.95 -8.57
CA ASP A 22 5.66 5.16 -7.34
C ASP A 22 5.26 3.72 -7.68
N LEU A 23 4.40 3.51 -8.68
CA LEU A 23 4.07 2.17 -9.18
C LEU A 23 5.31 1.46 -9.78
N MET A 24 6.20 2.18 -10.44
CA MET A 24 7.45 1.59 -10.95
C MET A 24 8.39 1.18 -9.81
N ILE A 25 8.44 1.94 -8.70
CA ILE A 25 9.19 1.54 -7.50
C ILE A 25 8.55 0.30 -6.87
N LEU A 26 7.23 0.29 -6.67
CA LEU A 26 6.53 -0.91 -6.19
C LEU A 26 6.88 -2.13 -7.05
N GLY A 27 6.74 -2.05 -8.37
CA GLY A 27 7.01 -3.16 -9.28
C GLY A 27 8.47 -3.64 -9.27
N LYS A 28 9.42 -2.74 -8.98
CA LYS A 28 10.85 -3.09 -8.87
C LYS A 28 11.14 -4.01 -7.67
N TYR A 29 10.39 -3.88 -6.58
CA TYR A 29 10.58 -4.62 -5.34
C TYR A 29 9.55 -5.73 -5.10
N LEU A 30 8.61 -5.93 -6.01
CA LEU A 30 7.76 -7.12 -5.98
C LEU A 30 8.60 -8.36 -6.30
N VAL A 31 8.75 -9.23 -5.31
CA VAL A 31 9.42 -10.52 -5.47
C VAL A 31 8.40 -11.67 -5.46
N PRO A 32 8.77 -12.89 -5.90
CA PRO A 32 7.89 -14.06 -5.81
C PRO A 32 7.44 -14.32 -4.37
N GLY A 33 6.14 -14.61 -4.19
CA GLY A 33 5.51 -14.83 -2.89
C GLY A 33 4.33 -13.89 -2.66
N ASP A 34 3.75 -13.93 -1.48
CA ASP A 34 2.57 -13.12 -1.16
C ASP A 34 2.94 -11.65 -0.92
N HIS A 35 2.09 -10.77 -1.37
CA HIS A 35 2.20 -9.32 -1.19
C HIS A 35 1.07 -8.81 -0.30
N LEU A 36 1.40 -7.86 0.57
CA LEU A 36 0.44 -7.14 1.40
C LEU A 36 0.44 -5.65 1.05
N GLU A 37 -0.74 -5.08 0.99
CA GLU A 37 -0.94 -3.63 0.96
C GLU A 37 -1.78 -3.18 2.16
N ILE A 38 -1.32 -2.17 2.87
CA ILE A 38 -2.07 -1.48 3.93
C ILE A 38 -2.46 -0.10 3.38
N GLY A 39 -3.78 0.16 3.31
CA GLY A 39 -4.32 1.34 2.65
C GLY A 39 -4.44 1.13 1.15
N THR A 40 -5.61 0.75 0.69
CA THR A 40 -5.83 0.33 -0.71
C THR A 40 -6.67 1.32 -1.50
N LEU A 41 -7.49 2.11 -0.81
CA LEU A 41 -8.35 3.12 -1.42
C LEU A 41 -9.22 2.53 -2.54
N PHE A 42 -8.94 2.85 -3.80
CA PHE A 42 -9.64 2.35 -5.00
C PHE A 42 -8.92 1.18 -5.68
N GLY A 43 -7.77 0.75 -5.15
CA GLY A 43 -7.02 -0.41 -5.61
C GLY A 43 -5.90 -0.13 -6.60
N GLY A 44 -5.47 1.11 -6.81
CA GLY A 44 -4.49 1.43 -7.85
C GLY A 44 -3.18 0.65 -7.74
N SER A 45 -2.55 0.67 -6.59
CA SER A 45 -1.30 -0.05 -6.28
C SER A 45 -1.51 -1.56 -6.15
N ALA A 46 -2.60 -2.00 -5.50
CA ALA A 46 -2.91 -3.41 -5.35
C ALA A 46 -3.18 -4.11 -6.70
N ILE A 47 -3.96 -3.47 -7.57
CA ILE A 47 -4.22 -3.97 -8.93
C ILE A 47 -2.92 -4.00 -9.74
N PHE A 48 -2.09 -2.95 -9.65
CA PHE A 48 -0.78 -2.95 -10.28
C PHE A 48 0.07 -4.12 -9.80
N ALA A 49 0.17 -4.32 -8.48
CA ALA A 49 0.90 -5.44 -7.90
C ALA A 49 0.39 -6.78 -8.44
N ALA A 50 -0.93 -6.98 -8.48
CA ALA A 50 -1.54 -8.21 -9.00
C ALA A 50 -1.25 -8.47 -10.49
N LEU A 51 -1.14 -7.39 -11.30
CA LEU A 51 -0.86 -7.50 -12.73
C LEU A 51 0.61 -7.77 -13.07
N VAL A 52 1.55 -7.37 -12.20
CA VAL A 52 2.99 -7.42 -12.52
C VAL A 52 3.78 -8.44 -11.73
N LYS A 53 3.25 -8.96 -10.62
CA LYS A 53 3.96 -9.97 -9.82
C LYS A 53 3.94 -11.34 -10.50
N ASP A 54 5.03 -12.09 -10.32
CA ASP A 54 5.19 -13.39 -10.96
C ASP A 54 4.38 -14.51 -10.27
N SER A 55 4.20 -14.45 -8.96
CA SER A 55 3.51 -15.49 -8.18
C SER A 55 3.08 -15.01 -6.80
N GLY A 56 2.18 -15.77 -6.14
CA GLY A 56 1.59 -15.48 -4.84
C GLY A 56 0.34 -14.60 -4.95
N THR A 57 -0.25 -14.29 -3.84
CA THR A 57 -1.49 -13.49 -3.72
C THR A 57 -1.19 -12.02 -3.42
N VAL A 58 -2.15 -11.15 -3.67
CA VAL A 58 -2.17 -9.76 -3.19
C VAL A 58 -3.25 -9.64 -2.15
N THR A 59 -2.86 -9.33 -0.91
CA THR A 59 -3.78 -9.08 0.20
C THR A 59 -3.83 -7.59 0.49
N CYS A 60 -5.04 -7.06 0.64
CA CYS A 60 -5.30 -5.65 0.95
C CYS A 60 -5.93 -5.55 2.33
N VAL A 61 -5.44 -4.65 3.18
CA VAL A 61 -6.05 -4.29 4.46
C VAL A 61 -6.46 -2.83 4.40
N ASP A 62 -7.76 -2.57 4.42
CA ASP A 62 -8.33 -1.22 4.36
C ASP A 62 -9.75 -1.24 4.97
N PRO A 63 -10.17 -0.29 5.79
CA PRO A 63 -11.54 -0.22 6.30
C PRO A 63 -12.59 -0.02 5.19
N LEU A 64 -12.25 0.64 4.10
CA LEU A 64 -13.13 0.89 2.94
C LEU A 64 -14.51 1.48 3.32
N ASP A 65 -14.56 2.20 4.43
CA ASP A 65 -15.77 2.81 5.00
C ASP A 65 -15.73 4.33 4.99
N GLY A 66 -14.70 4.90 4.35
CA GLY A 66 -14.45 6.33 4.33
C GLY A 66 -13.87 6.87 5.65
N TYR A 67 -13.28 6.03 6.50
CA TYR A 67 -12.69 6.43 7.79
C TYR A 67 -11.74 7.62 7.65
N TYR A 68 -10.88 7.62 6.64
CA TYR A 68 -9.99 8.73 6.31
C TYR A 68 -10.73 9.96 5.75
N MET A 69 -12.03 9.86 5.48
CA MET A 69 -12.92 10.98 5.13
C MET A 69 -13.45 11.72 6.36
N SER A 70 -12.93 11.48 7.56
CA SER A 70 -13.29 12.20 8.77
C SER A 70 -13.16 13.72 8.59
N VAL A 71 -13.97 14.49 9.32
CA VAL A 71 -14.00 15.96 9.20
C VAL A 71 -12.62 16.60 9.39
N GLU A 72 -11.80 16.02 10.25
CA GLU A 72 -10.46 16.51 10.60
C GLU A 72 -9.42 16.19 9.52
N ARG A 73 -9.66 15.16 8.70
CA ARG A 73 -8.76 14.65 7.67
C ARG A 73 -9.27 14.87 6.24
N LYS A 74 -10.39 15.54 6.06
CA LYS A 74 -11.02 15.78 4.75
C LYS A 74 -10.09 16.33 3.68
N ALA A 75 -9.14 17.16 4.06
CA ALA A 75 -8.20 17.76 3.12
C ALA A 75 -7.24 16.74 2.47
N CYS A 76 -7.02 15.59 3.11
CA CYS A 76 -6.11 14.54 2.63
C CYS A 76 -6.82 13.46 1.81
N ALA A 77 -8.12 13.30 2.04
CA ALA A 77 -8.92 12.22 1.47
C ALA A 77 -9.83 12.69 0.35
N VAL A 78 -9.71 13.92 -0.09
CA VAL A 78 -10.62 14.43 -1.12
C VAL A 78 -10.46 13.63 -2.38
N ASP A 79 -11.39 12.81 -2.55
CA ASP A 79 -11.71 12.25 -3.81
C ASP A 79 -12.11 13.35 -4.81
N VAL A 80 -11.13 13.70 -5.63
CA VAL A 80 -11.34 14.63 -6.75
C VAL A 80 -12.21 14.03 -7.86
N SER A 81 -12.49 12.72 -7.79
CA SER A 81 -13.38 12.02 -8.72
C SER A 81 -14.84 12.04 -8.31
N GLY A 82 -15.15 12.45 -7.07
CA GLY A 82 -16.50 12.41 -6.50
C GLY A 82 -16.96 11.01 -6.06
N SER A 83 -16.04 10.00 -6.05
CA SER A 83 -16.34 8.64 -5.63
C SER A 83 -15.88 8.42 -4.17
N THR A 84 -16.61 7.63 -3.41
CA THR A 84 -16.21 7.22 -2.05
C THR A 84 -15.61 5.81 -2.11
N PRO A 85 -14.41 5.59 -1.56
CA PRO A 85 -13.84 4.26 -1.49
C PRO A 85 -14.76 3.29 -0.75
N SER A 86 -14.94 2.12 -1.34
CA SER A 86 -15.78 1.06 -0.80
C SER A 86 -15.31 -0.29 -1.32
N LEU A 87 -15.66 -1.36 -0.61
CA LEU A 87 -15.36 -2.72 -1.05
C LEU A 87 -15.96 -3.02 -2.43
N GLU A 88 -17.20 -2.57 -2.69
CA GLU A 88 -17.85 -2.76 -3.98
C GLU A 88 -17.05 -2.12 -5.12
N LEU A 89 -16.58 -0.88 -4.92
CA LEU A 89 -15.84 -0.16 -5.95
C LEU A 89 -14.44 -0.75 -6.16
N LEU A 90 -13.77 -1.16 -5.08
CA LEU A 90 -12.49 -1.88 -5.18
C LEU A 90 -12.63 -3.17 -5.98
N LEU A 91 -13.63 -4.01 -5.67
CA LEU A 91 -13.88 -5.26 -6.40
C LEU A 91 -14.30 -5.03 -7.85
N LYS A 92 -15.03 -3.95 -8.12
CA LYS A 92 -15.38 -3.55 -9.50
C LYS A 92 -14.13 -3.17 -10.29
N ASN A 93 -13.23 -2.42 -9.70
CA ASN A 93 -11.94 -2.09 -10.31
C ASN A 93 -11.09 -3.36 -10.54
N ALA A 94 -10.96 -4.23 -9.54
CA ALA A 94 -10.22 -5.48 -9.68
C ALA A 94 -10.80 -6.35 -10.83
N SER A 95 -12.12 -6.44 -10.93
CA SER A 95 -12.80 -7.15 -12.03
C SER A 95 -12.54 -6.50 -13.39
N HIS A 96 -12.53 -5.16 -13.49
CA HIS A 96 -12.24 -4.44 -14.74
C HIS A 96 -10.82 -4.76 -15.25
N PHE A 97 -9.86 -4.90 -14.34
CA PHE A 97 -8.49 -5.27 -14.69
C PHE A 97 -8.22 -6.78 -14.71
N GLU A 98 -9.26 -7.60 -14.52
CA GLU A 98 -9.19 -9.08 -14.54
C GLU A 98 -8.20 -9.64 -13.51
N VAL A 99 -8.14 -9.04 -12.32
CA VAL A 99 -7.28 -9.51 -11.20
C VAL A 99 -8.11 -9.93 -10.00
N GLU A 100 -7.55 -10.83 -9.20
CA GLU A 100 -8.08 -11.23 -7.89
C GLU A 100 -7.31 -10.57 -6.78
N LEU A 101 -8.02 -9.99 -5.80
CA LEU A 101 -7.47 -9.41 -4.59
C LEU A 101 -8.09 -10.10 -3.37
N ASN A 102 -7.25 -10.42 -2.40
CA ASN A 102 -7.71 -10.88 -1.09
C ASN A 102 -7.94 -9.66 -0.19
N VAL A 103 -9.19 -9.25 0.00
CA VAL A 103 -9.52 -8.00 0.70
C VAL A 103 -9.95 -8.29 2.14
N VAL A 104 -9.24 -7.71 3.08
CA VAL A 104 -9.56 -7.70 4.51
C VAL A 104 -10.09 -6.32 4.87
N GLN A 105 -11.41 -6.19 4.96
CA GLN A 105 -12.06 -4.93 5.30
C GLN A 105 -11.94 -4.67 6.82
N ALA A 106 -10.84 -4.06 7.21
CA ALA A 106 -10.51 -3.77 8.60
C ALA A 106 -9.51 -2.61 8.70
N LEU A 107 -9.43 -2.00 9.88
CA LEU A 107 -8.26 -1.20 10.25
C LEU A 107 -7.04 -2.10 10.39
N SER A 108 -5.85 -1.57 10.12
CA SER A 108 -4.58 -2.26 10.36
C SER A 108 -4.24 -2.40 11.86
N HIS A 109 -4.94 -1.67 12.71
CA HIS A 109 -4.78 -1.75 14.17
C HIS A 109 -6.16 -1.82 14.87
N PRO A 110 -6.44 -2.90 15.67
CA PRO A 110 -5.58 -4.05 15.96
C PRO A 110 -5.32 -4.92 14.73
N TRP A 111 -4.13 -5.55 14.67
CA TRP A 111 -3.67 -6.29 13.50
C TRP A 111 -4.60 -7.47 13.13
N PRO A 112 -5.18 -7.50 11.92
CA PRO A 112 -6.16 -8.50 11.54
C PRO A 112 -5.56 -9.80 10.97
N LEU A 113 -4.27 -9.81 10.59
CA LEU A 113 -3.62 -10.91 9.86
C LEU A 113 -2.59 -11.64 10.72
N LYS A 114 -3.05 -12.22 11.84
CA LYS A 114 -2.20 -13.06 12.70
C LYS A 114 -1.65 -14.25 11.90
N ASP A 115 -0.39 -14.57 12.11
CA ASP A 115 0.32 -15.70 11.49
C ASP A 115 0.54 -15.61 9.96
N ALA A 116 0.07 -14.55 9.29
CA ALA A 116 0.37 -14.33 7.88
C ALA A 116 1.86 -14.01 7.67
N ARG A 117 2.36 -14.31 6.46
CA ARG A 117 3.73 -13.99 6.02
C ARG A 117 3.68 -13.43 4.62
N PHE A 118 4.53 -12.45 4.34
CA PHE A 118 4.56 -11.77 3.06
C PHE A 118 6.01 -11.63 2.58
N ALA A 119 6.20 -11.74 1.28
CA ALA A 119 7.49 -11.45 0.66
C ALA A 119 7.71 -9.93 0.57
N THR A 120 6.67 -9.20 0.20
CA THR A 120 6.73 -7.74 0.05
C THR A 120 5.52 -7.08 0.72
N VAL A 121 5.74 -5.94 1.34
CA VAL A 121 4.66 -5.11 1.92
C VAL A 121 4.74 -3.69 1.38
N TYR A 122 3.60 -3.13 1.03
CA TYR A 122 3.40 -1.72 0.69
C TYR A 122 2.56 -1.05 1.78
N ILE A 123 3.09 -0.02 2.43
CA ILE A 123 2.41 0.73 3.49
C ILE A 123 2.01 2.09 2.94
N ASP A 124 0.71 2.29 2.77
CA ASP A 124 0.07 3.52 2.28
C ASP A 124 -1.24 3.79 3.05
N GLY A 125 -1.25 3.45 4.35
CA GLY A 125 -2.39 3.56 5.24
C GLY A 125 -2.54 4.93 5.88
N ASP A 126 -2.64 4.98 7.22
CA ASP A 126 -2.73 6.22 7.96
C ASP A 126 -1.36 6.92 8.03
N HIS A 127 -1.29 8.19 7.62
CA HIS A 127 -0.04 8.97 7.57
C HIS A 127 0.17 9.86 8.82
N TRP A 128 -0.72 9.75 9.82
CA TRP A 128 -0.76 10.63 10.98
C TRP A 128 -0.48 9.92 12.28
N ASP A 129 0.01 10.67 13.26
CA ASP A 129 0.22 10.21 14.63
C ASP A 129 1.01 8.89 14.68
N ASP A 130 0.47 7.88 15.37
CA ASP A 130 1.09 6.56 15.51
C ASP A 130 0.72 5.57 14.38
N GLY A 131 -0.12 5.97 13.41
CA GLY A 131 -0.57 5.11 12.31
C GLY A 131 0.57 4.41 11.59
N PRO A 132 1.55 5.15 11.01
CA PRO A 132 2.68 4.52 10.30
C PRO A 132 3.52 3.61 11.20
N ALA A 133 3.70 3.97 12.49
CA ALA A 133 4.46 3.15 13.43
C ALA A 133 3.73 1.85 13.77
N ASN A 134 2.42 1.88 13.91
CA ASN A 134 1.60 0.70 14.11
C ASN A 134 1.68 -0.23 12.88
N ASP A 135 1.58 0.31 11.68
CA ASP A 135 1.69 -0.47 10.45
C ASP A 135 3.05 -1.14 10.33
N TRP A 136 4.14 -0.40 10.55
CA TRP A 136 5.49 -0.97 10.59
C TRP A 136 5.63 -2.10 11.62
N ASN A 137 5.19 -1.88 12.87
CA ASN A 137 5.28 -2.88 13.92
C ASN A 137 4.46 -4.14 13.62
N ASN A 138 3.36 -4.01 12.87
CA ASN A 138 2.55 -5.15 12.45
C ASN A 138 3.24 -6.00 11.38
N VAL A 139 4.02 -5.38 10.49
CA VAL A 139 4.53 -6.08 9.29
C VAL A 139 6.00 -6.47 9.36
N LYS A 140 6.83 -5.79 10.15
CA LYS A 140 8.28 -6.02 10.15
C LYS A 140 8.69 -7.46 10.45
N ASP A 141 7.96 -8.16 11.33
CA ASP A 141 8.26 -9.53 11.74
C ASP A 141 7.60 -10.58 10.82
N CYS A 142 6.68 -10.17 9.95
CA CYS A 142 5.98 -11.06 9.03
C CYS A 142 6.37 -10.85 7.56
N THR A 143 7.33 -9.96 7.26
CA THR A 143 7.84 -9.68 5.92
C THR A 143 9.22 -10.28 5.74
N SER A 144 9.45 -11.01 4.64
CA SER A 144 10.72 -11.69 4.39
C SER A 144 11.72 -10.88 3.56
N ASP A 145 11.27 -9.97 2.70
CA ASP A 145 12.15 -9.31 1.74
C ASP A 145 12.11 -7.78 1.80
N TYR A 146 11.01 -7.15 1.39
CA TYR A 146 10.96 -5.69 1.27
C TYR A 146 9.72 -5.09 1.92
N VAL A 147 9.90 -3.93 2.57
CA VAL A 147 8.81 -3.01 2.94
C VAL A 147 9.01 -1.69 2.20
N ILE A 148 7.95 -1.25 1.55
CA ILE A 148 7.89 0.01 0.81
C ILE A 148 6.91 0.91 1.53
N PHE A 149 7.36 2.06 1.99
CA PHE A 149 6.53 3.11 2.56
C PHE A 149 6.21 4.13 1.48
N HIS A 150 4.96 4.48 1.33
CA HIS A 150 4.52 5.61 0.51
C HIS A 150 4.42 6.90 1.33
N ASP A 151 4.26 8.02 0.66
CA ASP A 151 4.08 9.33 1.28
C ASP A 151 5.17 9.75 2.28
N TYR A 152 6.42 9.44 1.97
CA TYR A 152 7.62 9.78 2.75
C TYR A 152 7.72 11.27 3.15
N SER A 153 7.01 12.16 2.48
CA SER A 153 6.97 13.58 2.82
C SER A 153 6.24 13.88 4.14
N PHE A 154 5.35 13.00 4.60
CA PHE A 154 4.65 13.16 5.88
C PHE A 154 5.59 12.93 7.05
N PRO A 155 5.61 13.83 8.06
CA PRO A 155 6.55 13.72 9.17
C PRO A 155 6.50 12.40 9.93
N ALA A 156 5.31 11.85 10.19
CA ALA A 156 5.16 10.58 10.90
C ALA A 156 5.68 9.40 10.06
N VAL A 157 5.36 9.34 8.77
CA VAL A 157 5.90 8.34 7.84
C VAL A 157 7.42 8.42 7.78
N LYS A 158 7.97 9.63 7.60
CA LYS A 158 9.42 9.86 7.55
C LYS A 158 10.13 9.38 8.82
N ALA A 159 9.56 9.64 9.99
CA ALA A 159 10.12 9.20 11.26
C ALA A 159 10.21 7.67 11.35
N VAL A 160 9.15 6.98 10.91
CA VAL A 160 9.11 5.50 10.87
C VAL A 160 10.10 4.94 9.85
N CYS A 161 10.20 5.51 8.67
CA CYS A 161 11.18 5.11 7.65
C CYS A 161 12.62 5.15 8.19
N HIS A 162 12.99 6.24 8.89
CA HIS A 162 14.30 6.35 9.50
C HIS A 162 14.50 5.34 10.63
N GLY A 163 13.45 5.07 11.44
CA GLY A 163 13.47 4.03 12.45
C GLY A 163 13.68 2.63 11.84
N ALA A 164 12.93 2.31 10.79
CA ALA A 164 13.05 1.04 10.06
C ALA A 164 14.46 0.83 9.49
N ALA A 165 15.06 1.86 8.91
CA ALA A 165 16.43 1.80 8.38
C ALA A 165 17.51 1.58 9.46
N THR A 166 17.20 1.83 10.73
CA THR A 166 18.10 1.60 11.88
C THR A 166 17.80 0.32 12.65
N ASP A 167 16.73 -0.38 12.30
CA ASP A 167 16.39 -1.68 12.86
C ASP A 167 17.49 -2.71 12.47
N PRO A 168 18.00 -3.52 13.41
CA PRO A 168 19.13 -4.43 13.14
C PRO A 168 18.84 -5.50 12.08
N GLU A 169 17.57 -5.82 11.83
CA GLU A 169 17.17 -6.83 10.83
C GLU A 169 16.88 -6.22 9.44
N TRP A 170 16.93 -4.89 9.33
CA TRP A 170 16.57 -4.17 8.10
C TRP A 170 17.68 -3.23 7.65
N GLU A 171 17.70 -2.91 6.37
CA GLU A 171 18.60 -1.91 5.83
C GLU A 171 17.88 -0.98 4.85
N PHE A 172 18.33 0.26 4.81
CA PHE A 172 17.88 1.22 3.80
C PHE A 172 18.32 0.77 2.41
N ILE A 173 17.42 0.76 1.45
CA ILE A 173 17.70 0.42 0.06
C ILE A 173 17.70 1.68 -0.81
N GLU A 174 16.56 2.37 -0.91
CA GLU A 174 16.48 3.63 -1.66
C GLU A 174 15.30 4.50 -1.21
N GLN A 175 15.37 5.78 -1.57
CA GLN A 175 14.26 6.72 -1.48
C GLN A 175 14.12 7.43 -2.82
N THR A 176 12.95 7.33 -3.45
CA THR A 176 12.66 7.91 -4.75
C THR A 176 11.23 8.43 -4.78
N GLY A 177 11.05 9.70 -5.12
CA GLY A 177 9.74 10.35 -5.09
C GLY A 177 9.09 10.28 -3.71
N SER A 178 7.87 9.75 -3.66
CA SER A 178 7.12 9.54 -2.42
C SER A 178 7.44 8.23 -1.72
N SER A 179 8.25 7.35 -2.34
CA SER A 179 8.51 6.00 -1.84
C SER A 179 9.83 5.90 -1.10
N TYR A 180 9.84 5.15 0.02
CA TYR A 180 11.02 4.79 0.80
C TYR A 180 11.04 3.28 1.02
N VAL A 181 12.16 2.64 0.70
CA VAL A 181 12.29 1.19 0.67
C VAL A 181 13.33 0.70 1.68
N VAL A 182 12.94 -0.27 2.49
CA VAL A 182 13.84 -1.05 3.33
C VAL A 182 13.82 -2.51 2.90
N GLY A 183 14.97 -3.17 2.97
CA GLY A 183 15.13 -4.60 2.70
C GLY A 183 15.53 -5.35 3.96
N ARG A 184 15.09 -6.60 4.09
CA ARG A 184 15.52 -7.47 5.17
C ARG A 184 16.97 -7.92 4.94
N ARG A 185 17.79 -7.94 6.01
CA ARG A 185 19.19 -8.38 5.96
C ARG A 185 19.33 -9.89 5.94
#